data_a91e350e65de618fdb0af14e98afc7f0
#
_entry.id   a91e350e65de618fdb0af14e98afc7f0
#
_cell.length_a   1.000
_cell.length_b   1.000
_cell.length_c   1.000
_cell.angle_alpha   90.00
_cell.angle_beta   90.00
_cell.angle_gamma   90.00
#
_symmetry.space_group_name_H-M   'P 1'
#
loop_
_entity.id
_entity.type
_entity.pdbx_description
1 polymer ?
#
loop_
_entity_poly.entity_id
_entity_poly.type
_entity_poly.pdbx_seq_one_letter_code
_entity_poly.pdbx_strand_id
1 'polypeptide(L)'
;MPLKNKDMLDLEQITKKVREIALQGGAFLRNERSSFDRGRVEKKNAHDYVSYVDKESEHRIVAQLRELVPEAGFIAEEGSGSLTDEEYCWLVDPLDGTTNFIHNNAPYCISIALRNREELLVGVVYEVCRNELYWTYKGSPSYLNGR
;
A
#
# COMPACT_ATOMS: atom_id res chain seq x y z
N MET A 1 -7.89 -12.46 15.22
CA MET A 1 -9.12 -11.81 15.65
C MET A 1 -9.35 -10.52 14.90
N PRO A 2 -10.47 -10.29 14.26
CA PRO A 2 -10.72 -9.04 13.57
C PRO A 2 -10.72 -7.88 14.55
N LEU A 3 -10.14 -6.75 14.15
CA LEU A 3 -10.11 -5.52 14.94
C LEU A 3 -11.48 -4.83 14.91
N LYS A 4 -12.44 -5.51 15.45
CA LYS A 4 -13.84 -5.17 15.36
C LYS A 4 -14.47 -5.25 16.75
N ASN A 5 -15.18 -4.21 17.13
CA ASN A 5 -15.94 -4.19 18.35
C ASN A 5 -17.43 -4.20 17.97
N LYS A 6 -18.10 -5.33 18.14
CA LYS A 6 -19.48 -5.59 17.70
C LYS A 6 -19.64 -5.28 16.21
N ASP A 7 -20.11 -4.09 15.87
CA ASP A 7 -20.39 -3.69 14.49
C ASP A 7 -19.45 -2.61 13.98
N MET A 8 -18.40 -2.28 14.75
CA MET A 8 -17.46 -1.20 14.38
C MET A 8 -16.03 -1.71 14.34
N LEU A 9 -15.30 -1.29 13.30
CA LEU A 9 -13.87 -1.55 13.18
C LEU A 9 -13.08 -0.64 14.13
N ASP A 10 -11.98 -1.17 14.68
CA ASP A 10 -11.03 -0.37 15.43
C ASP A 10 -10.07 0.31 14.45
N LEU A 11 -10.43 1.52 14.00
CA LEU A 11 -9.70 2.22 12.95
C LEU A 11 -8.29 2.63 13.38
N GLU A 12 -8.10 2.96 14.67
CA GLU A 12 -6.79 3.30 15.17
C GLU A 12 -5.82 2.12 15.06
N GLN A 13 -6.23 0.93 15.51
CA GLN A 13 -5.41 -0.27 15.41
C GLN A 13 -5.20 -0.71 13.99
N ILE A 14 -6.22 -0.63 13.15
CA ILE A 14 -6.11 -0.95 11.73
C ILE A 14 -5.08 -0.03 11.08
N THR A 15 -5.17 1.27 11.33
CA THR A 15 -4.24 2.26 10.78
C THR A 15 -2.81 1.98 11.20
N LYS A 16 -2.60 1.62 12.47
CA LYS A 16 -1.27 1.24 12.96
C LYS A 16 -0.69 0.06 12.17
N LYS A 17 -1.49 -0.96 11.91
CA LYS A 17 -1.06 -2.13 11.14
C LYS A 17 -0.82 -1.77 9.69
N VAL A 18 -1.66 -0.95 9.07
CA VAL A 18 -1.49 -0.51 7.69
C VAL A 18 -0.20 0.31 7.54
N ARG A 19 0.15 1.14 8.52
CA ARG A 19 1.43 1.85 8.51
C ARG A 19 2.62 0.88 8.49
N GLU A 20 2.58 -0.16 9.31
CA GLU A 20 3.62 -1.20 9.33
C GLU A 20 3.72 -1.90 7.97
N ILE A 21 2.58 -2.24 7.36
CA ILE A 21 2.52 -2.86 6.04
C ILE A 21 3.14 -1.95 4.98
N ALA A 22 2.82 -0.65 5.01
CA ALA A 22 3.37 0.32 4.06
C ALA A 22 4.89 0.46 4.22
N LEU A 23 5.38 0.50 5.44
CA LEU A 23 6.83 0.57 5.72
C LEU A 23 7.56 -0.67 5.22
N GLN A 24 7.00 -1.85 5.42
CA GLN A 24 7.55 -3.10 4.89
C GLN A 24 7.56 -3.10 3.37
N GLY A 25 6.47 -2.62 2.76
CA GLY A 25 6.39 -2.46 1.31
C GLY A 25 7.46 -1.53 0.77
N GLY A 26 7.72 -0.42 1.46
CA GLY A 26 8.78 0.51 1.10
C GLY A 26 10.17 -0.10 1.18
N ALA A 27 10.42 -0.91 2.20
CA ALA A 27 11.68 -1.64 2.32
C ALA A 27 11.88 -2.61 1.14
N PHE A 28 10.82 -3.30 0.74
CA PHE A 28 10.85 -4.16 -0.44
C PHE A 28 11.19 -3.36 -1.70
N LEU A 29 10.53 -2.22 -1.91
CA LEU A 29 10.77 -1.38 -3.09
C LEU A 29 12.21 -0.84 -3.12
N ARG A 30 12.74 -0.40 -1.98
CA ARG A 30 14.12 0.06 -1.90
C ARG A 30 15.11 -1.05 -2.24
N ASN A 31 14.87 -2.25 -1.74
CA ASN A 31 15.73 -3.40 -2.03
C ASN A 31 15.71 -3.75 -3.53
N GLU A 32 14.53 -3.76 -4.13
CA GLU A 32 14.40 -4.04 -5.57
C GLU A 32 15.03 -2.92 -6.41
N ARG A 33 14.88 -1.67 -6.01
CA ARG A 33 15.52 -0.53 -6.69
C ARG A 33 17.04 -0.63 -6.61
N SER A 34 17.58 -1.04 -5.49
CA SER A 34 19.02 -1.26 -5.32
C SER A 34 19.54 -2.35 -6.25
N SER A 35 18.76 -3.42 -6.44
CA SER A 35 19.11 -4.48 -7.39
C SER A 35 19.12 -3.98 -8.84
N PHE A 36 18.20 -3.07 -9.17
CA PHE A 36 18.14 -2.43 -10.47
C PHE A 36 19.40 -1.59 -10.72
N ASP A 37 19.82 -0.79 -9.74
CA ASP A 37 21.02 0.07 -9.82
C ASP A 37 22.31 -0.73 -9.99
N ARG A 38 22.36 -1.95 -9.43
CA ARG A 38 23.55 -2.81 -9.56
C ARG A 38 23.66 -3.47 -10.94
N GLY A 39 22.84 -3.05 -11.90
CA GLY A 39 22.92 -3.54 -13.28
C GLY A 39 22.46 -4.97 -13.48
N ARG A 40 21.72 -5.54 -12.53
CA ARG A 40 21.15 -6.88 -12.64
C ARG A 40 20.00 -6.98 -13.64
N VAL A 41 19.49 -5.80 -14.04
CA VAL A 41 18.38 -5.70 -14.99
C VAL A 41 18.85 -4.90 -16.18
N GLU A 42 18.81 -5.50 -17.37
CA GLU A 42 19.13 -4.82 -18.62
C GLU A 42 18.00 -3.85 -18.97
N LYS A 43 18.34 -2.74 -19.65
CA LYS A 43 17.35 -1.71 -20.04
C LYS A 43 16.18 -2.28 -20.82
N LYS A 44 16.42 -3.24 -21.71
CA LYS A 44 15.39 -3.89 -22.51
C LYS A 44 14.39 -4.68 -21.67
N ASN A 45 14.78 -5.07 -20.44
CA ASN A 45 13.96 -5.85 -19.52
C ASN A 45 13.36 -4.98 -18.40
N ALA A 46 13.56 -3.66 -18.44
CA ALA A 46 13.13 -2.75 -17.37
C ALA A 46 11.61 -2.82 -17.14
N HIS A 47 10.82 -2.85 -18.20
CA HIS A 47 9.36 -2.91 -18.06
C HIS A 47 8.89 -4.22 -17.44
N ASP A 48 9.48 -5.34 -17.82
CA ASP A 48 9.14 -6.65 -17.25
C ASP A 48 9.52 -6.72 -15.78
N TYR A 49 10.68 -6.18 -15.44
CA TYR A 49 11.13 -6.13 -14.05
C TYR A 49 10.21 -5.28 -13.18
N VAL A 50 9.84 -4.09 -13.67
CA VAL A 50 8.94 -3.20 -12.94
C VAL A 50 7.56 -3.83 -12.80
N SER A 51 7.07 -4.51 -13.82
CA SER A 51 5.81 -5.25 -13.73
C SER A 51 5.88 -6.33 -12.65
N TYR A 52 7.00 -7.05 -12.55
CA TYR A 52 7.23 -7.99 -11.46
C TYR A 52 7.19 -7.30 -10.09
N VAL A 53 7.89 -6.18 -9.96
CA VAL A 53 7.94 -5.43 -8.68
C VAL A 53 6.56 -4.97 -8.28
N ASP A 54 5.78 -4.39 -9.21
CA ASP A 54 4.40 -3.98 -8.96
C ASP A 54 3.54 -5.12 -8.44
N LYS A 55 3.57 -6.25 -9.13
CA LYS A 55 2.75 -7.41 -8.77
C LYS A 55 3.16 -8.03 -7.45
N GLU A 56 4.46 -8.15 -7.21
CA GLU A 56 4.96 -8.72 -5.97
C GLU A 56 4.67 -7.82 -4.78
N SER A 57 4.83 -6.50 -4.95
CA SER A 57 4.47 -5.52 -3.93
C SER A 57 2.99 -5.63 -3.57
N GLU A 58 2.12 -5.65 -4.58
CA GLU A 58 0.68 -5.80 -4.37
C GLU A 58 0.35 -7.10 -3.66
N HIS A 59 0.94 -8.21 -4.10
CA HIS A 59 0.70 -9.53 -3.50
C HIS A 59 1.02 -9.54 -2.00
N ARG A 60 2.16 -8.97 -1.63
CA ARG A 60 2.58 -8.90 -0.22
C ARG A 60 1.66 -8.03 0.62
N ILE A 61 1.26 -6.88 0.10
CA ILE A 61 0.37 -5.96 0.79
C ILE A 61 -1.01 -6.60 0.97
N VAL A 62 -1.59 -7.12 -0.09
CA VAL A 62 -2.92 -7.72 -0.07
C VAL A 62 -3.00 -8.90 0.89
N ALA A 63 -1.98 -9.75 0.92
CA ALA A 63 -1.94 -10.89 1.84
C ALA A 63 -2.06 -10.47 3.30
N GLN A 64 -1.38 -9.39 3.68
CA GLN A 64 -1.43 -8.87 5.04
C GLN A 64 -2.75 -8.16 5.35
N LEU A 65 -3.28 -7.40 4.39
CA LEU A 65 -4.56 -6.69 4.57
C LEU A 65 -5.73 -7.68 4.74
N ARG A 66 -5.69 -8.82 4.08
CA ARG A 66 -6.72 -9.85 4.24
C ARG A 66 -6.83 -10.37 5.67
N GLU A 67 -5.72 -10.40 6.38
CA GLU A 67 -5.72 -10.83 7.77
C GLU A 67 -6.31 -9.77 8.70
N LEU A 68 -6.18 -8.48 8.33
CA LEU A 68 -6.68 -7.39 9.16
C LEU A 68 -8.20 -7.27 9.16
N VAL A 69 -8.82 -7.34 7.98
CA VAL A 69 -10.28 -7.23 7.81
C VAL A 69 -10.69 -8.31 6.81
N PRO A 70 -10.88 -9.56 7.30
CA PRO A 70 -11.14 -10.68 6.40
C PRO A 70 -12.35 -10.54 5.49
N GLU A 71 -13.36 -9.78 5.92
CA GLU A 71 -14.58 -9.56 5.14
C GLU A 71 -14.45 -8.49 4.06
N ALA A 72 -13.34 -7.76 4.01
CA ALA A 72 -13.15 -6.68 3.05
C ALA A 72 -12.80 -7.18 1.65
N GLY A 73 -13.33 -6.51 0.64
CA GLY A 73 -12.94 -6.68 -0.75
C GLY A 73 -11.72 -5.83 -1.09
N PHE A 74 -11.29 -5.91 -2.34
CA PHE A 74 -10.10 -5.20 -2.83
C PHE A 74 -10.35 -4.55 -4.18
N ILE A 75 -9.85 -3.32 -4.33
CA ILE A 75 -9.62 -2.68 -5.62
C ILE A 75 -8.12 -2.44 -5.67
N ALA A 76 -7.41 -3.22 -6.46
CA ALA A 76 -5.96 -3.17 -6.54
C ALA A 76 -5.53 -3.00 -7.99
N GLU A 77 -4.51 -2.17 -8.22
CA GLU A 77 -4.12 -1.74 -9.56
C GLU A 77 -3.61 -2.88 -10.42
N GLU A 78 -2.94 -3.86 -9.81
CA GLU A 78 -2.34 -4.98 -10.53
C GLU A 78 -3.26 -6.21 -10.63
N GLY A 79 -4.50 -6.08 -10.19
CA GLY A 79 -5.52 -7.10 -10.37
C GLY A 79 -5.62 -8.18 -9.32
N SER A 80 -4.98 -8.01 -8.16
CA SER A 80 -5.09 -8.96 -7.04
C SER A 80 -6.48 -8.99 -6.42
N GLY A 81 -7.32 -8.03 -6.75
CA GLY A 81 -8.68 -7.94 -6.26
C GLY A 81 -9.64 -7.63 -7.40
N SER A 82 -10.91 -7.69 -7.10
CA SER A 82 -11.97 -7.33 -8.03
C SER A 82 -12.88 -6.29 -7.40
N LEU A 83 -13.58 -5.53 -8.23
CA LEU A 83 -14.64 -4.64 -7.76
C LEU A 83 -15.72 -5.52 -7.14
N THR A 84 -15.97 -5.32 -5.84
CA THR A 84 -16.87 -6.16 -5.08
C THR A 84 -17.91 -5.32 -4.36
N ASP A 85 -18.97 -5.95 -3.93
CA ASP A 85 -20.09 -5.30 -3.24
C ASP A 85 -19.98 -5.42 -1.71
N GLU A 86 -18.81 -5.75 -1.20
CA GLU A 86 -18.59 -5.82 0.24
C GLU A 86 -18.73 -4.45 0.90
N GLU A 87 -19.17 -4.46 2.16
CA GLU A 87 -19.29 -3.25 2.98
C GLU A 87 -17.98 -2.52 3.10
N TYR A 88 -16.89 -3.26 3.28
CA TYR A 88 -15.54 -2.70 3.38
C TYR A 88 -14.72 -3.09 2.17
N CYS A 89 -13.92 -2.16 1.69
CA CYS A 89 -13.06 -2.38 0.54
C CYS A 89 -11.73 -1.66 0.70
N TRP A 90 -10.64 -2.40 0.47
CA TRP A 90 -9.30 -1.83 0.39
C TRP A 90 -9.03 -1.29 -1.01
N LEU A 91 -8.39 -0.12 -1.07
CA LEU A 91 -7.87 0.44 -2.32
C LEU A 91 -6.35 0.45 -2.19
N VAL A 92 -5.67 -0.25 -3.08
CA VAL A 92 -4.22 -0.46 -2.99
C VAL A 92 -3.55 -0.03 -4.29
N ASP A 93 -2.60 0.90 -4.18
CA ASP A 93 -1.63 1.17 -5.23
C ASP A 93 -0.25 0.79 -4.68
N PRO A 94 0.32 -0.34 -5.12
CA PRO A 94 1.54 -0.87 -4.54
C PRO A 94 2.80 -0.11 -4.96
N LEU A 95 2.74 0.66 -6.04
CA LEU A 95 3.83 1.49 -6.53
C LEU A 95 3.24 2.60 -7.41
N ASP A 96 2.91 3.72 -6.79
CA ASP A 96 2.52 4.94 -7.49
C ASP A 96 3.78 5.73 -7.85
N GLY A 97 3.94 6.02 -9.14
CA GLY A 97 5.15 6.66 -9.64
C GLY A 97 6.12 5.65 -10.26
N THR A 98 5.61 4.70 -11.02
CA THR A 98 6.39 3.64 -11.69
C THR A 98 7.51 4.22 -12.55
N THR A 99 7.25 5.29 -13.31
CA THR A 99 8.25 5.96 -14.12
C THR A 99 9.38 6.54 -13.27
N ASN A 100 9.03 7.16 -12.15
CA ASN A 100 10.02 7.68 -11.19
C ASN A 100 10.87 6.55 -10.62
N PHE A 101 10.24 5.43 -10.29
CA PHE A 101 10.94 4.26 -9.79
C PHE A 101 11.97 3.75 -10.80
N ILE A 102 11.60 3.63 -12.08
CA ILE A 102 12.51 3.21 -13.14
C ILE A 102 13.73 4.13 -13.22
N HIS A 103 13.51 5.44 -13.13
CA HIS A 103 14.57 6.45 -13.29
C HIS A 103 15.24 6.84 -11.98
N ASN A 104 14.94 6.16 -10.89
CA ASN A 104 15.46 6.47 -9.56
C ASN A 104 15.20 7.92 -9.14
N ASN A 105 14.05 8.43 -9.46
CA ASN A 105 13.59 9.77 -9.10
C ASN A 105 12.48 9.71 -8.06
N ALA A 106 12.51 10.66 -7.14
CA ALA A 106 11.39 10.87 -6.22
C ALA A 106 10.29 11.68 -6.93
N PRO A 107 9.05 11.57 -6.51
CA PRO A 107 8.57 10.60 -5.53
C PRO A 107 8.13 9.28 -6.16
N TYR A 108 8.17 8.21 -5.38
CA TYR A 108 7.29 7.07 -5.62
C TYR A 108 6.75 6.58 -4.28
N CYS A 109 5.51 6.14 -4.31
CA CYS A 109 4.72 5.95 -3.09
C CYS A 109 3.99 4.61 -3.08
N ILE A 110 3.67 4.17 -1.86
CA ILE A 110 2.67 3.13 -1.64
C ILE A 110 1.44 3.82 -1.07
N SER A 111 0.26 3.53 -1.63
CA SER A 111 -0.99 4.10 -1.17
C SER A 111 -1.95 2.98 -0.78
N ILE A 112 -2.47 3.04 0.44
CA ILE A 112 -3.42 2.05 0.97
C ILE A 112 -4.55 2.81 1.64
N ALA A 113 -5.79 2.50 1.26
CA ALA A 113 -6.97 3.08 1.88
C ALA A 113 -8.01 2.01 2.17
N LEU A 114 -8.78 2.23 3.22
CA LEU A 114 -9.95 1.42 3.54
C LEU A 114 -11.19 2.30 3.47
N ARG A 115 -12.20 1.85 2.76
CA ARG A 115 -13.49 2.54 2.72
C ARG A 115 -14.62 1.60 3.13
N ASN A 116 -15.74 2.20 3.58
CA ASN A 116 -17.03 1.54 3.58
C ASN A 116 -17.79 2.00 2.32
N ARG A 117 -19.10 1.75 2.24
CA ARG A 117 -19.89 2.12 1.06
C ARG A 117 -20.06 3.64 0.90
N GLU A 118 -19.87 4.41 1.97
CA GLU A 118 -20.17 5.84 1.99
C GLU A 118 -18.95 6.74 2.04
N GLU A 119 -17.86 6.29 2.70
CA GLU A 119 -16.73 7.18 2.98
C GLU A 119 -15.42 6.42 3.16
N LEU A 120 -14.33 7.17 3.10
CA LEU A 120 -13.00 6.67 3.44
C LEU A 120 -12.84 6.59 4.96
N LEU A 121 -12.31 5.47 5.44
CA LEU A 121 -12.12 5.21 6.86
C LEU A 121 -10.67 5.30 7.29
N VAL A 122 -9.74 4.86 6.44
CA VAL A 122 -8.30 4.84 6.70
C VAL A 122 -7.58 5.25 5.42
N GLY A 123 -6.55 6.07 5.56
CA GLY A 123 -5.68 6.43 4.46
C GLY A 123 -4.23 6.43 4.92
N VAL A 124 -3.36 5.75 4.18
CA VAL A 124 -1.93 5.71 4.42
C VAL A 124 -1.21 5.87 3.09
N VAL A 125 -0.30 6.83 3.03
CA VAL A 125 0.58 7.04 1.87
C VAL A 125 2.01 7.09 2.38
N TYR A 126 2.86 6.23 1.84
CA TYR A 126 4.27 6.22 2.17
C TYR A 126 5.11 6.64 0.98
N GLU A 127 5.72 7.83 1.06
CA GLU A 127 6.69 8.28 0.07
C GLU A 127 8.05 7.66 0.44
N VAL A 128 8.50 6.72 -0.39
CA VAL A 128 9.59 5.81 -0.05
C VAL A 128 10.96 6.49 -0.07
N CYS A 129 11.21 7.37 -1.05
CA CYS A 129 12.52 8.01 -1.20
C CYS A 129 12.86 8.96 -0.06
N ARG A 130 11.87 9.70 0.44
CA ARG A 130 12.04 10.68 1.51
C ARG A 130 11.72 10.12 2.88
N ASN A 131 11.25 8.88 2.93
CA ASN A 131 10.80 8.25 4.18
C ASN A 131 9.74 9.10 4.88
N GLU A 132 8.73 9.51 4.11
CA GLU A 132 7.62 10.32 4.62
C GLU A 132 6.36 9.46 4.67
N LEU A 133 5.87 9.21 5.88
CA LEU A 133 4.67 8.40 6.12
C LEU A 133 3.52 9.31 6.51
N TYR A 134 2.54 9.42 5.61
CA TYR A 134 1.31 10.21 5.81
C TYR A 134 0.19 9.25 6.18
N TRP A 135 -0.58 9.58 7.21
CA TRP A 135 -1.69 8.73 7.59
C TRP A 135 -2.77 9.48 8.34
N THR A 136 -3.97 8.93 8.23
CA THR A 136 -5.15 9.40 8.96
C THR A 136 -6.19 8.30 9.02
N TYR A 137 -7.13 8.44 9.92
CA TYR A 137 -8.34 7.62 9.93
C TYR A 137 -9.52 8.51 10.34
N LYS A 138 -10.73 8.06 10.06
CA LYS A 138 -11.94 8.83 10.36
C LYS A 138 -11.97 9.22 11.84
N GLY A 139 -12.12 10.50 12.10
CA GLY A 139 -12.14 11.04 13.47
C GLY A 139 -10.78 11.46 14.01
N SER A 140 -9.70 11.21 13.27
CA SER A 140 -8.35 11.63 13.68
C SER A 140 -7.86 12.82 12.86
N PRO A 141 -6.86 13.58 13.36
CA PRO A 141 -6.09 14.47 12.51
C PRO A 141 -5.28 13.69 11.46
N SER A 142 -4.72 14.41 10.49
CA SER A 142 -3.73 13.85 9.58
C SER A 142 -2.34 13.99 10.18
N TYR A 143 -1.50 13.01 9.93
CA TYR A 143 -0.15 12.95 10.49
C TYR A 143 0.90 12.78 9.38
N LEU A 144 2.06 13.35 9.61
CA LEU A 144 3.28 13.08 8.83
C LEU A 144 4.36 12.63 9.80
N ASN A 145 4.83 11.40 9.64
CA ASN A 145 5.86 10.79 10.52
C ASN A 145 5.48 10.89 12.01
N GLY A 146 4.19 10.74 12.32
CA GLY A 146 3.70 10.76 13.70
C GLY A 146 3.44 12.15 14.28
N ARG A 147 3.44 13.19 13.46
CA ARG A 147 3.23 14.57 13.93
C ARG A 147 2.02 15.23 13.31
#